data_20d4fc4f77f5a179b7eb26298c080812
#
_entry.id   20d4fc4f77f5a179b7eb26298c080812
#
_cell.length_a   1.000
_cell.length_b   1.000
_cell.length_c   1.000
_cell.angle_alpha   90.00
_cell.angle_beta   90.00
_cell.angle_gamma   90.00
#
_symmetry.space_group_name_H-M   'P 1'
#
loop_
_entity.id
_entity.type
_entity.pdbx_description
1 polymer ?
#
loop_
_entity_poly.entity_id
_entity_poly.type
_entity_poly.pdbx_seq_one_letter_code
_entity_poly.pdbx_strand_id
1 'polypeptide(L)'
;MRNLLGVLLILIIGFTSCEGRITKNQALAEDIEHFKKTVTVQIDVYKPENYVEREVDTTLSNGFRVKIKTYTDMDNSVLFTKIKDTINYQTYYRNFKFDILVEKDNKIVYDKSFDKQNANKAFKFNSNLVKGSDLYNFDKLAILSAIQVDDDPSYTNIVAIDVIYTIPETDKVSYHKILINDKGKANFIQTEKH
;
A
#
# COMPACT_ATOMS: atom_id res chain seq x y z
N MET A 1 -23.84 60.20 -55.50
CA MET A 1 -22.65 59.80 -54.68
C MET A 1 -22.98 59.52 -53.23
N ARG A 2 -23.86 60.25 -52.53
CA ARG A 2 -24.21 60.06 -51.11
C ARG A 2 -24.88 58.74 -50.80
N ASN A 3 -25.66 58.15 -51.70
CA ASN A 3 -26.35 56.87 -51.53
C ASN A 3 -25.43 55.66 -51.81
N LEU A 4 -24.41 55.82 -52.67
CA LEU A 4 -23.48 54.80 -53.04
C LEU A 4 -22.50 54.49 -51.81
N LEU A 5 -22.18 55.55 -51.07
CA LEU A 5 -21.34 55.39 -49.83
C LEU A 5 -22.08 54.64 -48.74
N GLY A 6 -23.40 54.81 -48.59
CA GLY A 6 -24.24 54.10 -47.64
C GLY A 6 -24.34 52.60 -47.92
N VAL A 7 -24.50 52.23 -49.21
CA VAL A 7 -24.52 50.81 -49.60
C VAL A 7 -23.19 50.12 -49.42
N LEU A 8 -22.08 50.85 -49.70
CA LEU A 8 -20.75 50.33 -49.50
C LEU A 8 -20.46 50.07 -47.99
N LEU A 9 -20.94 50.97 -47.11
CA LEU A 9 -20.77 50.81 -45.65
C LEU A 9 -21.55 49.61 -45.11
N ILE A 10 -22.78 49.36 -45.62
CA ILE A 10 -23.58 48.19 -45.22
C ILE A 10 -22.93 46.86 -45.67
N LEU A 11 -22.32 46.85 -46.86
CA LEU A 11 -21.58 45.68 -47.36
C LEU A 11 -20.37 45.34 -46.48
N ILE A 12 -19.61 46.35 -46.02
CA ILE A 12 -18.44 46.13 -45.17
C ILE A 12 -18.85 45.55 -43.81
N ILE A 13 -19.95 46.02 -43.21
CA ILE A 13 -20.44 45.50 -41.93
C ILE A 13 -20.95 44.04 -42.05
N GLY A 14 -21.48 43.67 -43.21
CA GLY A 14 -21.97 42.31 -43.49
C GLY A 14 -20.86 41.24 -43.54
N PHE A 15 -19.64 41.62 -43.88
CA PHE A 15 -18.52 40.68 -43.96
C PHE A 15 -17.75 40.50 -42.63
N THR A 16 -17.88 41.41 -41.68
CA THR A 16 -17.20 41.29 -40.36
C THR A 16 -17.95 40.42 -39.36
N SER A 17 -19.19 39.98 -39.70
CA SER A 17 -20.02 39.12 -38.83
C SER A 17 -19.72 37.63 -38.93
N CYS A 18 -18.63 37.22 -39.61
CA CYS A 18 -18.31 35.81 -39.80
C CYS A 18 -17.12 35.32 -38.99
N GLU A 19 -16.55 36.17 -38.14
CA GLU A 19 -15.52 35.72 -37.17
C GLU A 19 -16.20 35.22 -35.89
N GLY A 20 -16.30 33.91 -35.72
CA GLY A 20 -16.75 33.31 -34.45
C GLY A 20 -17.58 32.04 -34.57
N ARG A 21 -17.81 31.50 -35.76
CA ARG A 21 -18.44 30.18 -35.86
C ARG A 21 -17.37 29.10 -35.65
N ILE A 22 -17.27 28.67 -34.41
CA ILE A 22 -16.54 27.46 -34.05
C ILE A 22 -17.06 26.32 -34.93
N THR A 23 -16.19 25.68 -35.69
CA THR A 23 -16.58 24.51 -36.47
C THR A 23 -17.06 23.40 -35.56
N LYS A 24 -17.94 22.51 -36.04
CA LYS A 24 -18.40 21.35 -35.25
C LYS A 24 -17.24 20.56 -34.67
N ASN A 25 -16.13 20.45 -35.39
CA ASN A 25 -14.94 19.74 -34.93
C ASN A 25 -14.19 20.51 -33.82
N GLN A 26 -14.14 21.83 -33.87
CA GLN A 26 -13.56 22.65 -32.81
C GLN A 26 -14.43 22.64 -31.55
N ALA A 27 -15.76 22.78 -31.69
CA ALA A 27 -16.68 22.67 -30.57
C ALA A 27 -16.57 21.28 -29.90
N LEU A 28 -16.51 20.22 -30.69
CA LEU A 28 -16.36 18.87 -30.19
C LEU A 28 -14.98 18.67 -29.47
N ALA A 29 -13.92 19.24 -30.01
CA ALA A 29 -12.60 19.19 -29.39
C ALA A 29 -12.58 19.95 -28.06
N GLU A 30 -13.19 21.13 -27.98
CA GLU A 30 -13.33 21.90 -26.74
C GLU A 30 -14.19 21.17 -25.70
N ASP A 31 -15.29 20.57 -26.11
CA ASP A 31 -16.15 19.77 -25.24
C ASP A 31 -15.42 18.53 -24.71
N ILE A 32 -14.64 17.85 -25.55
CA ILE A 32 -13.81 16.71 -25.14
C ILE A 32 -12.72 17.15 -24.14
N GLU A 33 -12.07 18.29 -24.39
CA GLU A 33 -11.06 18.83 -23.46
C GLU A 33 -11.69 19.24 -22.12
N HIS A 34 -12.87 19.89 -22.18
CA HIS A 34 -13.62 20.25 -20.98
C HIS A 34 -14.08 19.01 -20.22
N PHE A 35 -14.58 17.99 -20.91
CA PHE A 35 -14.94 16.70 -20.32
C PHE A 35 -13.75 16.03 -19.66
N LYS A 36 -12.60 15.97 -20.33
CA LYS A 36 -11.35 15.43 -19.75
C LYS A 36 -10.89 16.19 -18.50
N LYS A 37 -11.14 17.48 -18.42
CA LYS A 37 -10.78 18.30 -17.23
C LYS A 37 -11.79 18.17 -16.09
N THR A 38 -13.03 17.83 -16.38
CA THR A 38 -14.13 17.80 -15.38
C THR A 38 -14.42 16.41 -14.85
N VAL A 39 -14.15 15.35 -15.62
CA VAL A 39 -14.38 13.96 -15.22
C VAL A 39 -13.06 13.28 -14.90
N THR A 40 -12.72 13.23 -13.63
CA THR A 40 -11.63 12.39 -13.14
C THR A 40 -12.17 10.97 -13.00
N VAL A 41 -11.80 10.08 -13.90
CA VAL A 41 -12.10 8.65 -13.77
C VAL A 41 -11.29 8.11 -12.60
N GLN A 42 -11.97 7.54 -11.61
CA GLN A 42 -11.32 6.84 -10.50
C GLN A 42 -11.36 5.34 -10.76
N ILE A 43 -10.22 4.69 -10.56
CA ILE A 43 -10.09 3.23 -10.63
C ILE A 43 -9.55 2.76 -9.30
N ASP A 44 -10.33 1.94 -8.61
CA ASP A 44 -9.97 1.33 -7.34
C ASP A 44 -9.40 -0.07 -7.57
N VAL A 45 -8.19 -0.32 -7.05
CA VAL A 45 -7.48 -1.59 -7.18
C VAL A 45 -7.13 -2.10 -5.79
N TYR A 46 -7.53 -3.31 -5.45
CA TYR A 46 -7.18 -3.96 -4.19
C TYR A 46 -6.04 -4.96 -4.36
N LYS A 47 -5.04 -4.94 -3.47
CA LYS A 47 -3.90 -5.87 -3.48
C LYS A 47 -3.68 -6.49 -2.09
N PRO A 48 -3.88 -7.81 -1.92
CA PRO A 48 -4.49 -8.73 -2.88
C PRO A 48 -5.98 -8.41 -3.10
N GLU A 49 -6.50 -8.78 -4.27
CA GLU A 49 -7.92 -8.59 -4.60
C GLU A 49 -8.82 -9.46 -3.73
N ASN A 50 -8.44 -10.73 -3.59
CA ASN A 50 -9.16 -11.73 -2.83
C ASN A 50 -8.46 -12.04 -1.51
N TYR A 51 -9.18 -12.70 -0.61
CA TYR A 51 -8.61 -13.26 0.61
C TYR A 51 -7.50 -14.27 0.28
N VAL A 52 -6.38 -14.11 0.94
CA VAL A 52 -5.22 -15.01 0.82
C VAL A 52 -4.84 -15.47 2.22
N GLU A 53 -4.61 -16.77 2.35
CA GLU A 53 -4.14 -17.39 3.59
C GLU A 53 -2.96 -18.30 3.28
N ARG A 54 -1.98 -18.31 4.16
CA ARG A 54 -0.80 -19.19 4.11
C ARG A 54 -0.52 -19.71 5.50
N GLU A 55 -0.15 -20.98 5.57
CA GLU A 55 0.25 -21.63 6.81
C GLU A 55 1.58 -22.34 6.62
N VAL A 56 2.44 -22.21 7.62
CA VAL A 56 3.69 -22.96 7.76
C VAL A 56 3.61 -23.69 9.09
N ASP A 57 3.86 -24.99 9.08
CA ASP A 57 3.93 -25.84 10.26
C ASP A 57 5.20 -26.68 10.15
N THR A 58 6.17 -26.42 11.00
CA THR A 58 7.49 -27.06 10.93
C THR A 58 8.01 -27.42 12.31
N THR A 59 8.83 -28.48 12.36
CA THR A 59 9.56 -28.86 13.56
C THR A 59 11.04 -28.57 13.34
N LEU A 60 11.61 -27.74 14.20
CA LEU A 60 13.01 -27.31 14.14
C LEU A 60 13.94 -28.37 14.72
N SER A 61 15.22 -28.31 14.34
CA SER A 61 16.27 -29.21 14.83
C SER A 61 16.43 -29.16 16.35
N ASN A 62 16.13 -28.04 16.98
CA ASN A 62 16.16 -27.84 18.43
C ASN A 62 14.90 -28.37 19.17
N GLY A 63 13.99 -29.04 18.47
CA GLY A 63 12.82 -29.70 19.02
C GLY A 63 11.61 -28.80 19.28
N PHE A 64 11.63 -27.54 18.83
CA PHE A 64 10.41 -26.72 18.80
C PHE A 64 9.60 -27.03 17.56
N ARG A 65 8.27 -27.04 17.70
CA ARG A 65 7.33 -27.00 16.58
C ARG A 65 6.78 -25.59 16.47
N VAL A 66 6.83 -25.02 15.27
CA VAL A 66 6.38 -23.65 14.99
C VAL A 66 5.31 -23.70 13.93
N LYS A 67 4.17 -23.09 14.24
CA LYS A 67 3.10 -22.90 13.31
C LYS A 67 2.85 -21.40 13.11
N ILE A 68 2.94 -20.95 11.87
CA ILE A 68 2.67 -19.56 11.49
C ILE A 68 1.55 -19.57 10.47
N LYS A 69 0.48 -18.85 10.78
CA LYS A 69 -0.63 -18.62 9.88
C LYS A 69 -0.67 -17.15 9.52
N THR A 70 -0.64 -16.83 8.23
CA THR A 70 -0.72 -15.45 7.72
C THR A 70 -1.95 -15.33 6.84
N TYR A 71 -2.75 -14.28 7.04
CA TYR A 71 -3.97 -14.08 6.28
C TYR A 71 -4.30 -12.61 6.06
N THR A 72 -5.00 -12.34 4.95
CA THR A 72 -5.37 -10.98 4.54
C THR A 72 -6.40 -10.39 5.50
N ASP A 73 -6.14 -9.16 5.97
CA ASP A 73 -7.14 -8.33 6.64
C ASP A 73 -8.02 -7.66 5.57
N MET A 74 -9.23 -8.18 5.37
CA MET A 74 -10.13 -7.69 4.33
C MET A 74 -10.75 -6.34 4.65
N ASP A 75 -10.72 -5.91 5.92
CA ASP A 75 -11.35 -4.68 6.38
C ASP A 75 -10.41 -3.48 6.36
N ASN A 76 -9.09 -3.72 6.43
CA ASN A 76 -8.09 -2.66 6.58
C ASN A 76 -7.06 -2.70 5.44
N SER A 77 -6.81 -1.53 4.87
CA SER A 77 -5.83 -1.35 3.80
C SER A 77 -5.08 -0.02 3.94
N VAL A 78 -3.98 0.09 3.24
CA VAL A 78 -3.22 1.34 3.05
C VAL A 78 -3.49 1.84 1.65
N LEU A 79 -3.94 3.09 1.53
CA LEU A 79 -4.27 3.71 0.26
C LEU A 79 -3.04 4.43 -0.32
N PHE A 80 -2.74 4.11 -1.57
CA PHE A 80 -1.82 4.85 -2.43
C PHE A 80 -2.58 5.41 -3.62
N THR A 81 -2.38 6.69 -3.89
CA THR A 81 -3.04 7.40 -4.98
C THR A 81 -2.03 7.83 -6.02
N LYS A 82 -2.27 7.51 -7.28
CA LYS A 82 -1.46 7.92 -8.43
C LYS A 82 -2.34 8.45 -9.53
N ILE A 83 -2.09 9.68 -9.96
CA ILE A 83 -2.79 10.28 -11.11
C ILE A 83 -1.93 10.08 -12.35
N LYS A 84 -2.50 9.49 -13.38
CA LYS A 84 -1.89 9.32 -14.70
C LYS A 84 -2.93 9.62 -15.78
N ASP A 85 -2.62 10.54 -16.69
CA ASP A 85 -3.45 10.86 -17.86
C ASP A 85 -4.93 11.14 -17.54
N THR A 86 -5.26 11.89 -16.52
CA THR A 86 -6.63 12.16 -16.04
C THR A 86 -7.33 11.01 -15.30
N ILE A 87 -6.68 9.87 -15.13
CA ILE A 87 -7.19 8.75 -14.36
C ILE A 87 -6.58 8.80 -12.95
N ASN A 88 -7.42 8.73 -11.94
CA ASN A 88 -7.03 8.62 -10.55
C ASN A 88 -7.02 7.15 -10.14
N TYR A 89 -5.84 6.54 -10.08
CA TYR A 89 -5.66 5.18 -9.59
C TYR A 89 -5.56 5.20 -8.07
N GLN A 90 -6.49 4.54 -7.40
CA GLN A 90 -6.47 4.31 -5.96
C GLN A 90 -6.11 2.85 -5.70
N THR A 91 -4.89 2.60 -5.24
CA THR A 91 -4.43 1.25 -4.92
C THR A 91 -4.54 1.05 -3.41
N TYR A 92 -5.37 0.10 -3.02
CA TYR A 92 -5.59 -0.32 -1.64
C TYR A 92 -4.75 -1.55 -1.34
N TYR A 93 -3.63 -1.37 -0.65
CA TYR A 93 -2.80 -2.47 -0.17
C TYR A 93 -3.37 -3.01 1.14
N ARG A 94 -3.97 -4.21 1.10
CA ARG A 94 -4.56 -4.84 2.28
C ARG A 94 -3.49 -5.16 3.30
N ASN A 95 -3.81 -4.96 4.57
CA ASN A 95 -2.96 -5.43 5.65
C ASN A 95 -3.02 -6.96 5.74
N PHE A 96 -2.03 -7.53 6.41
CA PHE A 96 -2.02 -8.95 6.78
C PHE A 96 -2.01 -9.07 8.30
N LYS A 97 -2.75 -10.06 8.79
CA LYS A 97 -2.70 -10.57 10.16
C LYS A 97 -1.87 -11.83 10.17
N PHE A 98 -1.30 -12.16 11.31
CA PHE A 98 -0.60 -13.42 11.47
C PHE A 98 -0.73 -13.94 12.89
N ASP A 99 -0.78 -15.28 12.99
CA ASP A 99 -0.81 -16.01 14.23
C ASP A 99 0.48 -16.81 14.34
N ILE A 100 1.06 -16.86 15.54
CA ILE A 100 2.23 -17.65 15.84
C ILE A 100 1.89 -18.56 17.01
N LEU A 101 2.03 -19.87 16.79
CA LEU A 101 1.96 -20.88 17.82
C LEU A 101 3.29 -21.62 17.88
N VAL A 102 3.88 -21.72 19.09
CA VAL A 102 5.11 -22.45 19.33
C VAL A 102 4.85 -23.50 20.39
N GLU A 103 5.26 -24.73 20.09
CA GLU A 103 5.21 -25.87 21.01
C GLU A 103 6.62 -26.35 21.34
N LYS A 104 6.82 -26.81 22.57
CA LYS A 104 8.01 -27.50 23.02
C LYS A 104 7.57 -28.70 23.85
N ASP A 105 8.10 -29.90 23.56
CA ASP A 105 7.75 -31.14 24.26
C ASP A 105 6.24 -31.38 24.35
N ASN A 106 5.52 -31.16 23.22
CA ASN A 106 4.06 -31.24 23.08
C ASN A 106 3.25 -30.26 23.97
N LYS A 107 3.87 -29.21 24.45
CA LYS A 107 3.21 -28.16 25.22
C LYS A 107 3.29 -26.84 24.46
N ILE A 108 2.18 -26.11 24.39
CA ILE A 108 2.17 -24.77 23.86
C ILE A 108 2.93 -23.87 24.83
N VAL A 109 4.01 -23.25 24.33
CA VAL A 109 4.83 -22.26 25.07
C VAL A 109 4.53 -20.85 24.65
N TYR A 110 4.03 -20.67 23.42
CA TYR A 110 3.65 -19.35 22.90
C TYR A 110 2.48 -19.47 21.95
N ASP A 111 1.48 -18.58 22.09
CA ASP A 111 0.32 -18.47 21.21
C ASP A 111 -0.12 -17.01 21.17
N LYS A 112 0.02 -16.38 19.99
CA LYS A 112 -0.29 -14.97 19.80
C LYS A 112 -0.74 -14.65 18.38
N SER A 113 -1.78 -13.80 18.32
CA SER A 113 -2.26 -13.19 17.09
C SER A 113 -1.81 -11.74 16.98
N PHE A 114 -1.46 -11.34 15.78
CA PHE A 114 -1.01 -10.01 15.44
C PHE A 114 -1.84 -9.42 14.31
N ASP A 115 -2.49 -8.32 14.59
CA ASP A 115 -2.98 -7.38 13.60
C ASP A 115 -1.97 -6.24 13.41
N LYS A 116 -2.26 -5.29 12.52
CA LYS A 116 -1.39 -4.14 12.28
C LYS A 116 -1.11 -3.33 13.55
N GLN A 117 -2.13 -3.14 14.40
CA GLN A 117 -2.00 -2.30 15.60
C GLN A 117 -1.10 -2.98 16.63
N ASN A 118 -1.29 -4.27 16.87
CA ASN A 118 -0.45 -5.06 17.78
C ASN A 118 0.98 -5.18 17.26
N ALA A 119 1.16 -5.37 15.95
CA ALA A 119 2.46 -5.40 15.31
C ALA A 119 3.20 -4.06 15.43
N ASN A 120 2.54 -2.94 15.13
CA ASN A 120 3.11 -1.60 15.29
C ASN A 120 3.61 -1.35 16.72
N LYS A 121 2.86 -1.83 17.71
CA LYS A 121 3.23 -1.71 19.12
C LYS A 121 4.41 -2.61 19.47
N ALA A 122 4.40 -3.88 19.03
CA ALA A 122 5.43 -4.84 19.30
C ALA A 122 6.77 -4.45 18.66
N PHE A 123 6.76 -3.99 17.42
CA PHE A 123 7.94 -3.55 16.66
C PHE A 123 8.27 -2.06 16.85
N LYS A 124 7.51 -1.33 17.68
CA LYS A 124 7.74 0.08 18.03
C LYS A 124 7.73 1.05 16.82
N PHE A 125 6.97 0.74 15.77
CA PHE A 125 6.88 1.61 14.59
C PHE A 125 6.33 3.00 14.91
N ASN A 126 5.42 3.11 15.86
CA ASN A 126 4.83 4.37 16.32
C ASN A 126 5.82 5.32 17.03
N SER A 127 7.05 4.88 17.32
CA SER A 127 8.11 5.73 17.90
C SER A 127 8.90 6.52 16.84
N ASN A 128 8.74 6.21 15.56
CA ASN A 128 9.50 6.81 14.45
C ASN A 128 8.71 7.98 13.81
N LEU A 129 8.51 9.05 14.57
CA LEU A 129 7.70 10.21 14.15
C LEU A 129 8.54 11.34 13.54
N VAL A 130 9.84 11.19 13.41
CA VAL A 130 10.73 12.21 12.86
C VAL A 130 10.53 12.30 11.35
N LYS A 131 10.02 13.43 10.86
CA LYS A 131 9.84 13.68 9.43
C LYS A 131 11.19 13.63 8.72
N GLY A 132 11.26 12.82 7.65
CA GLY A 132 12.48 12.58 6.89
C GLY A 132 13.30 11.38 7.32
N SER A 133 12.95 10.71 8.43
CA SER A 133 13.54 9.40 8.76
C SER A 133 13.00 8.29 7.83
N ASP A 134 13.78 7.23 7.62
CA ASP A 134 13.39 6.10 6.76
C ASP A 134 12.12 5.41 7.24
N LEU A 135 11.87 5.39 8.54
CA LEU A 135 10.70 4.80 9.16
C LEU A 135 9.58 5.81 9.48
N TYR A 136 9.65 7.03 8.90
CA TYR A 136 8.57 8.01 9.09
C TYR A 136 7.23 7.51 8.52
N ASN A 137 6.18 7.59 9.33
CA ASN A 137 4.84 7.04 9.02
C ASN A 137 4.82 5.52 8.75
N PHE A 138 5.83 4.77 9.17
CA PHE A 138 5.89 3.33 8.95
C PHE A 138 4.71 2.61 9.62
N ASP A 139 4.30 3.08 10.80
CA ASP A 139 3.11 2.61 11.52
C ASP A 139 1.81 2.67 10.70
N LYS A 140 1.69 3.69 9.82
CA LYS A 140 0.51 3.93 9.00
C LYS A 140 0.60 3.23 7.64
N LEU A 141 1.76 3.33 6.98
CA LEU A 141 1.92 3.00 5.58
C LEU A 141 2.50 1.61 5.31
N ALA A 142 3.24 1.02 6.27
CA ALA A 142 3.84 -0.28 6.05
C ALA A 142 2.82 -1.41 6.15
N ILE A 143 3.03 -2.44 5.34
CA ILE A 143 2.30 -3.71 5.37
C ILE A 143 3.27 -4.86 5.60
N LEU A 144 2.80 -5.97 6.15
CA LEU A 144 3.58 -7.20 6.26
C LEU A 144 3.90 -7.72 4.85
N SER A 145 5.18 -7.87 4.57
CA SER A 145 5.69 -8.38 3.29
C SER A 145 6.09 -9.85 3.36
N ALA A 146 6.73 -10.24 4.46
CA ALA A 146 7.11 -11.63 4.69
C ALA A 146 7.17 -11.94 6.19
N ILE A 147 6.91 -13.21 6.50
CA ILE A 147 7.18 -13.81 7.81
C ILE A 147 7.64 -15.25 7.57
N GLN A 148 8.73 -15.63 8.22
CA GLN A 148 9.31 -16.96 8.06
C GLN A 148 10.07 -17.38 9.31
N VAL A 149 10.14 -18.69 9.52
CA VAL A 149 10.96 -19.27 10.58
C VAL A 149 12.42 -19.23 10.13
N ASP A 150 13.29 -18.78 11.03
CA ASP A 150 14.74 -18.87 10.86
C ASP A 150 15.23 -20.15 11.56
N ASP A 151 15.63 -21.14 10.76
CA ASP A 151 16.10 -22.46 11.23
C ASP A 151 17.63 -22.51 11.32
N ASP A 152 18.27 -21.40 11.72
CA ASP A 152 19.71 -21.39 11.97
C ASP A 152 20.03 -22.31 13.18
N PRO A 153 20.91 -23.32 13.01
CA PRO A 153 21.25 -24.28 14.06
C PRO A 153 21.93 -23.66 15.28
N SER A 154 22.37 -22.41 15.22
CA SER A 154 22.88 -21.67 16.37
C SER A 154 21.80 -21.38 17.43
N TYR A 155 20.53 -21.40 17.04
CA TYR A 155 19.42 -21.23 17.99
C TYR A 155 19.08 -22.53 18.71
N THR A 156 19.74 -22.82 19.82
CA THR A 156 19.58 -24.10 20.55
C THR A 156 18.32 -24.14 21.41
N ASN A 157 17.96 -23.04 22.09
CA ASN A 157 16.85 -22.98 23.06
C ASN A 157 15.84 -21.86 22.78
N ILE A 158 15.82 -21.35 21.57
CA ILE A 158 14.92 -20.30 21.13
C ILE A 158 14.42 -20.61 19.72
N VAL A 159 13.23 -20.10 19.41
CA VAL A 159 12.70 -19.99 18.06
C VAL A 159 12.98 -18.58 17.57
N ALA A 160 13.50 -18.46 16.37
CA ALA A 160 13.69 -17.19 15.70
C ALA A 160 12.73 -17.09 14.50
N ILE A 161 12.03 -15.98 14.37
CA ILE A 161 11.08 -15.73 13.27
C ILE A 161 11.41 -14.39 12.66
N ASP A 162 11.75 -14.37 11.38
CA ASP A 162 11.98 -13.15 10.62
C ASP A 162 10.65 -12.54 10.16
N VAL A 163 10.53 -11.24 10.32
CA VAL A 163 9.35 -10.48 9.96
C VAL A 163 9.76 -9.24 9.19
N ILE A 164 9.24 -9.09 7.99
CA ILE A 164 9.60 -8.01 7.07
C ILE A 164 8.36 -7.16 6.79
N TYR A 165 8.49 -5.86 7.02
CA TYR A 165 7.49 -4.87 6.67
C TYR A 165 8.02 -3.95 5.57
N THR A 166 7.16 -3.58 4.62
CA THR A 166 7.50 -2.66 3.54
C THR A 166 6.45 -1.58 3.40
N ILE A 167 6.86 -0.37 2.99
CA ILE A 167 5.91 0.61 2.48
C ILE A 167 5.73 0.34 0.99
N PRO A 168 4.52 -0.01 0.52
CA PRO A 168 4.26 -0.31 -0.89
C PRO A 168 4.76 0.79 -1.82
N GLU A 169 5.16 0.41 -3.02
CA GLU A 169 5.64 1.32 -4.08
C GLU A 169 6.88 2.14 -3.71
N THR A 170 7.59 1.77 -2.63
CA THR A 170 8.84 2.40 -2.19
C THR A 170 9.91 1.34 -1.92
N ASP A 171 11.14 1.78 -1.72
CA ASP A 171 12.28 0.98 -1.27
C ASP A 171 12.39 0.87 0.26
N LYS A 172 11.43 1.45 0.98
CA LYS A 172 11.45 1.45 2.44
C LYS A 172 11.03 0.11 3.01
N VAL A 173 11.97 -0.53 3.68
CA VAL A 173 11.83 -1.86 4.29
C VAL A 173 12.32 -1.80 5.73
N SER A 174 11.65 -2.54 6.62
CA SER A 174 12.12 -2.75 7.98
C SER A 174 12.17 -4.24 8.29
N TYR A 175 13.30 -4.69 8.79
CA TYR A 175 13.58 -6.09 9.13
C TYR A 175 13.49 -6.26 10.64
N HIS A 176 12.79 -7.28 11.06
CA HIS A 176 12.59 -7.60 12.47
C HIS A 176 12.76 -9.09 12.70
N LYS A 177 13.09 -9.43 13.94
CA LYS A 177 13.15 -10.80 14.40
C LYS A 177 12.38 -10.95 15.71
N ILE A 178 11.55 -11.98 15.79
CA ILE A 178 10.87 -12.38 17.02
C ILE A 178 11.65 -13.57 17.59
N LEU A 179 12.17 -13.42 18.81
CA LEU A 179 12.89 -14.48 19.52
C LEU A 179 12.01 -15.00 20.65
N ILE A 180 11.64 -16.28 20.60
CA ILE A 180 10.75 -16.92 21.59
C ILE A 180 11.52 -18.02 22.29
N ASN A 181 11.64 -17.96 23.62
CA ASN A 181 12.32 -18.97 24.39
C ASN A 181 11.39 -20.13 24.86
N ASP A 182 11.96 -21.13 25.47
CA ASP A 182 11.27 -22.30 26.01
C ASP A 182 10.21 -22.00 27.10
N LYS A 183 10.28 -20.80 27.69
CA LYS A 183 9.31 -20.30 28.69
C LYS A 183 8.21 -19.43 28.05
N GLY A 184 8.18 -19.32 26.72
CA GLY A 184 7.22 -18.51 26.00
C GLY A 184 7.44 -17.00 26.08
N LYS A 185 8.61 -16.56 26.57
CA LYS A 185 8.93 -15.15 26.54
C LYS A 185 9.40 -14.74 25.15
N ALA A 186 8.68 -13.81 24.53
CA ALA A 186 9.03 -13.24 23.24
C ALA A 186 9.80 -11.92 23.38
N ASN A 187 10.82 -11.75 22.57
CA ASN A 187 11.56 -10.50 22.38
C ASN A 187 11.49 -10.08 20.93
N PHE A 188 11.20 -8.80 20.69
CA PHE A 188 11.06 -8.21 19.36
C PHE A 188 12.24 -7.29 19.12
N ILE A 189 13.03 -7.59 18.11
CA ILE A 189 14.23 -6.81 17.78
C ILE A 189 14.15 -6.34 16.33
N GLN A 190 14.65 -5.14 16.08
CA GLN A 190 14.91 -4.67 14.74
C GLN A 190 16.28 -5.17 14.30
N THR A 191 16.38 -5.69 13.08
CA THR A 191 17.64 -6.17 12.49
C THR A 191 18.00 -5.31 11.29
N GLU A 192 19.27 -5.31 10.92
CA GLU A 192 19.74 -4.73 9.68
C GLU A 192 19.50 -5.70 8.52
N LYS A 193 19.48 -5.19 7.31
CA LYS A 193 19.42 -6.02 6.10
C LYS A 193 20.72 -6.84 6.01
N HIS A 194 20.60 -8.14 5.97
CA HIS A 194 21.70 -9.05 5.64
C HIS A 194 21.80 -9.27 4.14
#